data_c4b4c98854f10165a9f3202cf5d56c74
#
_entry.id   c4b4c98854f10165a9f3202cf5d56c74
#
_cell.length_a   1.000
_cell.length_b   1.000
_cell.length_c   1.000
_cell.angle_alpha   90.00
_cell.angle_beta   90.00
_cell.angle_gamma   90.00
#
_symmetry.space_group_name_H-M   'P 1'
#
loop_
_entity.id
_entity.type
_entity.pdbx_description
1 polymer ?
#
loop_
_entity_poly.entity_id
_entity_poly.type
_entity_poly.pdbx_seq_one_letter_code
_entity_poly.pdbx_strand_id
1 'polypeptide(L)'
;NLDNLYNQLLKKIENINMIGMKKNKDLDPNKLVVGSEKKAWWICQKCKGTWQTQICVRKKHGCPYCTGQKVRKGINDFATLYPDLLKEWDWDKNSESGFFPDEIMPGTKKKIFWKCKECGFMWQAAVKDRTKKNGRATGCPQCKRKKLSEYHLTPVVGINDLESCYPEIAKEWNYDKNINLLPSQVLKGSATVVWWKCYICGNEWQNAIALRTKGFGRCPICKKNK
;
A
#
# COMPACT_ATOMS: atom_id res chain seq x y z
N ASN A 1 -0.77 -44.67 -25.67
CA ASN A 1 -0.08 -44.39 -26.92
C ASN A 1 1.09 -43.46 -26.63
N LEU A 2 2.27 -44.06 -26.43
CA LEU A 2 3.52 -43.37 -26.03
C LEU A 2 3.93 -42.29 -27.03
N ASP A 3 3.65 -42.47 -28.31
CA ASP A 3 3.99 -41.53 -29.37
C ASP A 3 3.18 -40.22 -29.29
N ASN A 4 1.94 -40.30 -28.82
CA ASN A 4 1.11 -39.08 -28.63
C ASN A 4 1.56 -38.29 -27.40
N LEU A 5 2.03 -38.94 -26.36
CA LEU A 5 2.63 -38.31 -25.17
C LEU A 5 3.98 -37.67 -25.53
N TYR A 6 4.76 -38.33 -26.38
CA TYR A 6 6.05 -37.87 -26.87
C TYR A 6 5.91 -36.65 -27.78
N ASN A 7 4.96 -36.68 -28.71
CA ASN A 7 4.65 -35.51 -29.57
C ASN A 7 4.04 -34.35 -28.83
N GLN A 8 3.21 -34.57 -27.79
CA GLN A 8 2.74 -33.52 -26.88
C GLN A 8 3.88 -32.95 -26.02
N LEU A 9 4.87 -33.77 -25.67
CA LEU A 9 6.10 -33.36 -24.98
C LEU A 9 7.01 -32.55 -25.89
N LEU A 10 7.19 -32.95 -27.13
CA LEU A 10 7.95 -32.17 -28.13
C LEU A 10 7.28 -30.82 -28.40
N LYS A 11 5.97 -30.74 -28.63
CA LYS A 11 5.23 -29.49 -28.77
C LYS A 11 5.30 -28.60 -27.51
N LYS A 12 5.34 -29.20 -26.31
CA LYS A 12 5.61 -28.42 -25.06
C LYS A 12 7.08 -28.01 -24.96
N ILE A 13 8.01 -28.74 -25.51
CA ILE A 13 9.45 -28.40 -25.55
C ILE A 13 9.71 -27.34 -26.63
N GLU A 14 9.02 -27.37 -27.78
CA GLU A 14 9.08 -26.33 -28.83
C GLU A 14 8.53 -25.00 -28.33
N ASN A 15 7.50 -24.96 -27.47
CA ASN A 15 7.07 -23.77 -26.75
C ASN A 15 8.00 -23.35 -25.60
N ILE A 16 8.95 -24.17 -25.22
CA ILE A 16 9.98 -23.90 -24.23
C ILE A 16 11.30 -23.70 -24.99
N ASN A 17 11.49 -22.52 -25.61
CA ASN A 17 12.69 -22.23 -26.38
C ASN A 17 13.94 -22.50 -25.55
N MET A 18 14.57 -23.60 -25.81
CA MET A 18 15.98 -23.83 -25.47
C MET A 18 16.77 -22.83 -26.31
N ILE A 19 17.51 -21.93 -25.66
CA ILE A 19 18.35 -20.97 -26.35
C ILE A 19 19.23 -21.73 -27.30
N GLY A 20 19.20 -21.25 -28.55
CA GLY A 20 19.82 -21.87 -29.69
C GLY A 20 21.14 -22.58 -29.39
N MET A 21 21.37 -23.62 -30.05
CA MET A 21 22.35 -24.72 -29.89
C MET A 21 23.74 -24.38 -29.30
N LYS A 22 24.18 -23.08 -29.34
CA LYS A 22 25.52 -22.70 -28.85
C LYS A 22 25.74 -22.86 -27.33
N LYS A 23 24.73 -22.65 -26.49
CA LYS A 23 24.85 -22.79 -25.02
C LYS A 23 24.42 -24.15 -24.49
N ASN A 24 23.73 -24.97 -25.31
CA ASN A 24 23.29 -26.34 -24.98
C ASN A 24 23.96 -27.38 -25.90
N LYS A 25 25.19 -27.14 -26.35
CA LYS A 25 25.89 -27.96 -27.32
C LYS A 25 25.95 -29.44 -26.98
N ASP A 26 26.04 -29.75 -25.68
CA ASP A 26 26.18 -31.11 -25.17
C ASP A 26 24.85 -31.80 -24.85
N LEU A 27 23.73 -31.12 -25.16
CA LEU A 27 22.38 -31.60 -24.88
C LEU A 27 21.64 -31.91 -26.18
N ASP A 28 21.44 -33.20 -26.48
CA ASP A 28 20.58 -33.62 -27.57
C ASP A 28 19.12 -33.66 -27.06
N PRO A 29 18.20 -32.79 -27.55
CA PRO A 29 16.82 -32.77 -27.11
C PRO A 29 16.09 -34.12 -27.24
N ASN A 30 16.47 -34.91 -28.25
CA ASN A 30 15.85 -36.19 -28.54
C ASN A 30 16.24 -37.29 -27.52
N LYS A 31 17.33 -37.06 -26.79
CA LYS A 31 17.82 -38.00 -25.75
C LYS A 31 17.49 -37.54 -24.33
N LEU A 32 16.69 -36.45 -24.18
CA LEU A 32 16.35 -35.89 -22.90
C LEU A 32 14.96 -36.36 -22.44
N VAL A 33 14.89 -36.86 -21.21
CA VAL A 33 13.62 -37.18 -20.55
C VAL A 33 13.15 -36.03 -19.67
N VAL A 34 11.83 -35.88 -19.52
CA VAL A 34 11.21 -34.80 -18.75
C VAL A 34 11.64 -34.74 -17.27
N GLY A 35 12.00 -35.92 -16.71
CA GLY A 35 12.52 -36.05 -15.35
C GLY A 35 14.03 -35.80 -15.20
N SER A 36 14.72 -35.44 -16.28
CA SER A 36 16.18 -35.28 -16.29
C SER A 36 16.64 -34.17 -15.34
N GLU A 37 17.65 -34.47 -14.53
CA GLU A 37 18.34 -33.50 -13.68
C GLU A 37 19.40 -32.66 -14.41
N LYS A 38 19.66 -32.98 -15.68
CA LYS A 38 20.59 -32.19 -16.50
C LYS A 38 20.15 -30.76 -16.57
N LYS A 39 21.12 -29.84 -16.41
CA LYS A 39 20.89 -28.39 -16.51
C LYS A 39 20.90 -27.94 -17.97
N ALA A 40 19.88 -27.22 -18.38
CA ALA A 40 19.81 -26.61 -19.70
C ALA A 40 19.64 -25.09 -19.57
N TRP A 41 20.05 -24.37 -20.61
CA TRP A 41 19.78 -22.95 -20.72
C TRP A 41 18.41 -22.72 -21.37
N TRP A 42 17.68 -21.77 -20.82
CA TRP A 42 16.31 -21.42 -21.22
C TRP A 42 16.21 -19.95 -21.57
N ILE A 43 15.30 -19.58 -22.48
CA ILE A 43 14.91 -18.21 -22.78
C ILE A 43 13.42 -18.01 -22.52
N CYS A 44 13.04 -16.92 -21.88
CA CYS A 44 11.64 -16.57 -21.70
C CYS A 44 11.09 -15.84 -22.92
N GLN A 45 10.00 -16.32 -23.50
CA GLN A 45 9.35 -15.66 -24.63
C GLN A 45 8.83 -14.27 -24.25
N LYS A 46 8.33 -14.10 -23.02
CA LYS A 46 7.73 -12.84 -22.53
C LYS A 46 8.80 -11.78 -22.25
N CYS A 47 9.79 -12.07 -21.39
CA CYS A 47 10.77 -11.08 -20.96
C CYS A 47 12.14 -11.21 -21.66
N LYS A 48 12.32 -12.18 -22.55
CA LYS A 48 13.59 -12.50 -23.24
C LYS A 48 14.76 -12.77 -22.27
N GLY A 49 14.50 -12.98 -20.99
CA GLY A 49 15.50 -13.35 -20.00
C GLY A 49 16.01 -14.76 -20.19
N THR A 50 17.31 -14.95 -19.93
CA THR A 50 17.98 -16.25 -20.07
C THR A 50 18.44 -16.75 -18.71
N TRP A 51 18.24 -18.04 -18.43
CA TRP A 51 18.68 -18.66 -17.19
C TRP A 51 19.01 -20.14 -17.40
N GLN A 52 19.73 -20.72 -16.44
CA GLN A 52 20.03 -22.15 -16.43
C GLN A 52 19.25 -22.83 -15.29
N THR A 53 18.58 -23.93 -15.60
CA THR A 53 17.92 -24.78 -14.60
C THR A 53 17.79 -26.19 -15.10
N GLN A 54 17.55 -27.15 -14.17
CA GLN A 54 17.30 -28.54 -14.51
C GLN A 54 16.00 -28.70 -15.32
N ILE A 55 15.96 -29.68 -16.21
CA ILE A 55 14.82 -29.96 -17.08
C ILE A 55 13.58 -30.29 -16.23
N CYS A 56 13.74 -31.17 -15.23
CA CYS A 56 12.67 -31.55 -14.30
C CYS A 56 12.10 -30.36 -13.52
N VAL A 57 12.95 -29.40 -13.16
CA VAL A 57 12.55 -28.16 -12.43
C VAL A 57 11.81 -27.20 -13.37
N ARG A 58 12.27 -27.10 -14.64
CA ARG A 58 11.63 -26.22 -15.63
C ARG A 58 10.19 -26.60 -15.92
N LYS A 59 9.84 -27.89 -15.83
CA LYS A 59 8.47 -28.37 -15.99
C LYS A 59 7.52 -27.80 -14.93
N LYS A 60 8.02 -27.65 -13.69
CA LYS A 60 7.23 -27.20 -12.54
C LYS A 60 7.21 -25.67 -12.38
N HIS A 61 8.26 -25.01 -12.82
CA HIS A 61 8.48 -23.59 -12.55
C HIS A 61 8.64 -22.80 -13.83
N GLY A 62 8.03 -21.60 -13.87
CA GLY A 62 8.12 -20.66 -14.97
C GLY A 62 9.47 -19.94 -15.04
N CYS A 63 9.50 -18.84 -15.77
CA CYS A 63 10.65 -17.94 -15.84
C CYS A 63 10.89 -17.29 -14.47
N PRO A 64 12.09 -17.39 -13.86
CA PRO A 64 12.37 -16.84 -12.54
C PRO A 64 12.31 -15.31 -12.49
N TYR A 65 12.48 -14.63 -13.62
CA TYR A 65 12.33 -13.18 -13.74
C TYR A 65 10.86 -12.77 -13.77
N CYS A 66 10.03 -13.46 -14.58
CA CYS A 66 8.60 -13.16 -14.65
C CYS A 66 7.83 -13.53 -13.38
N THR A 67 8.30 -14.54 -12.64
CA THR A 67 7.72 -14.97 -11.36
C THR A 67 8.27 -14.20 -10.17
N GLY A 68 9.21 -13.29 -10.38
CA GLY A 68 9.79 -12.47 -9.32
C GLY A 68 10.75 -13.21 -8.38
N GLN A 69 11.30 -14.37 -8.80
CA GLN A 69 12.30 -15.10 -8.02
C GLN A 69 13.71 -14.55 -8.20
N LYS A 70 14.00 -13.95 -9.37
CA LYS A 70 15.28 -13.33 -9.69
C LYS A 70 15.09 -11.91 -10.23
N VAL A 71 15.96 -11.02 -9.81
CA VAL A 71 16.06 -9.67 -10.36
C VAL A 71 16.68 -9.72 -11.76
N ARG A 72 16.20 -8.86 -12.64
CA ARG A 72 16.81 -8.52 -13.91
C ARG A 72 16.74 -7.01 -14.11
N LYS A 73 17.92 -6.37 -14.10
CA LYS A 73 18.08 -4.92 -14.30
C LYS A 73 17.40 -4.47 -15.59
N GLY A 74 16.68 -3.35 -15.52
CA GLY A 74 15.95 -2.79 -16.63
C GLY A 74 14.63 -3.50 -17.00
N ILE A 75 14.21 -4.52 -16.22
CA ILE A 75 12.99 -5.29 -16.54
C ILE A 75 12.04 -5.41 -15.33
N ASN A 76 12.51 -5.99 -14.22
CA ASN A 76 11.67 -6.29 -13.07
C ASN A 76 12.27 -5.81 -11.75
N ASP A 77 13.33 -5.03 -11.82
CA ASP A 77 13.94 -4.39 -10.68
C ASP A 77 13.10 -3.22 -10.16
N PHE A 78 13.41 -2.79 -8.94
CA PHE A 78 12.67 -1.72 -8.28
C PHE A 78 12.83 -0.37 -9.00
N ALA A 79 14.06 -0.04 -9.47
CA ALA A 79 14.31 1.22 -10.16
C ALA A 79 13.47 1.38 -11.42
N THR A 80 13.38 0.29 -12.22
CA THR A 80 12.63 0.28 -13.47
C THR A 80 11.12 0.34 -13.25
N LEU A 81 10.60 -0.38 -12.26
CA LEU A 81 9.16 -0.50 -12.04
C LEU A 81 8.57 0.63 -11.18
N TYR A 82 9.39 1.31 -10.37
CA TYR A 82 8.96 2.36 -9.44
C TYR A 82 9.88 3.59 -9.46
N PRO A 83 10.08 4.24 -10.63
CA PRO A 83 11.02 5.36 -10.78
C PRO A 83 10.66 6.55 -9.87
N ASP A 84 9.38 6.78 -9.60
CA ASP A 84 8.95 7.88 -8.72
C ASP A 84 9.36 7.67 -7.25
N LEU A 85 9.49 6.43 -6.81
CA LEU A 85 9.95 6.13 -5.46
C LEU A 85 11.46 6.32 -5.28
N LEU A 86 12.23 6.44 -6.37
CA LEU A 86 13.66 6.78 -6.31
C LEU A 86 13.91 8.18 -5.74
N LYS A 87 12.93 9.10 -5.86
CA LYS A 87 12.97 10.43 -5.25
C LYS A 87 12.97 10.39 -3.72
N GLU A 88 12.55 9.27 -3.15
CA GLU A 88 12.54 9.03 -1.70
C GLU A 88 13.59 7.98 -1.27
N TRP A 89 14.42 7.50 -2.19
CA TRP A 89 15.52 6.58 -1.90
C TRP A 89 16.66 7.32 -1.22
N ASP A 90 17.06 6.90 -0.02
CA ASP A 90 18.23 7.45 0.66
C ASP A 90 19.49 6.83 0.03
N TRP A 91 20.07 7.53 -0.94
CA TRP A 91 21.21 7.03 -1.72
C TRP A 91 22.45 6.75 -0.87
N ASP A 92 22.75 7.63 0.09
CA ASP A 92 23.95 7.52 0.90
C ASP A 92 23.87 6.28 1.80
N LYS A 93 22.84 6.20 2.64
CA LYS A 93 22.70 5.08 3.59
C LYS A 93 22.45 3.73 2.93
N ASN A 94 21.75 3.71 1.80
CA ASN A 94 21.51 2.46 1.10
C ASN A 94 22.75 1.97 0.36
N SER A 95 23.55 2.86 -0.26
CA SER A 95 24.81 2.47 -0.91
C SER A 95 25.84 1.97 0.09
N GLU A 96 25.98 2.63 1.24
CA GLU A 96 26.82 2.15 2.36
C GLU A 96 26.39 0.75 2.83
N SER A 97 25.09 0.46 2.79
CA SER A 97 24.54 -0.84 3.16
C SER A 97 24.56 -1.87 2.01
N GLY A 98 25.10 -1.53 0.84
CA GLY A 98 25.16 -2.39 -0.34
C GLY A 98 23.80 -2.60 -1.01
N PHE A 99 22.86 -1.67 -0.88
CA PHE A 99 21.56 -1.74 -1.51
C PHE A 99 21.47 -0.81 -2.73
N PHE A 100 21.26 -1.40 -3.91
CA PHE A 100 21.06 -0.68 -5.16
C PHE A 100 19.66 -0.97 -5.71
N PRO A 101 18.91 0.04 -6.16
CA PRO A 101 17.51 -0.13 -6.53
C PRO A 101 17.30 -0.98 -7.79
N ASP A 102 18.30 -1.05 -8.66
CA ASP A 102 18.31 -1.90 -9.86
C ASP A 102 18.66 -3.38 -9.57
N GLU A 103 19.07 -3.68 -8.33
CA GLU A 103 19.37 -5.03 -7.84
C GLU A 103 18.32 -5.58 -6.85
N ILE A 104 17.25 -4.82 -6.64
CA ILE A 104 16.21 -5.14 -5.66
C ILE A 104 14.88 -5.41 -6.35
N MET A 105 14.18 -6.46 -5.91
CA MET A 105 12.81 -6.75 -6.32
C MET A 105 11.81 -5.90 -5.56
N PRO A 106 10.76 -5.34 -6.21
CA PRO A 106 9.71 -4.57 -5.54
C PRO A 106 9.01 -5.33 -4.40
N GLY A 107 8.87 -6.65 -4.54
CA GLY A 107 8.22 -7.52 -3.54
C GLY A 107 9.10 -7.94 -2.36
N THR A 108 10.34 -7.48 -2.27
CA THR A 108 11.25 -7.91 -1.21
C THR A 108 10.86 -7.40 0.17
N LYS A 109 11.08 -8.23 1.19
CA LYS A 109 10.93 -7.87 2.61
C LYS A 109 12.13 -7.10 3.16
N LYS A 110 13.20 -6.90 2.37
CA LYS A 110 14.37 -6.12 2.81
C LYS A 110 13.93 -4.72 3.23
N LYS A 111 14.34 -4.31 4.42
CA LYS A 111 14.17 -2.93 4.92
C LYS A 111 15.32 -2.09 4.37
N ILE A 112 14.98 -0.99 3.78
CA ILE A 112 15.93 -0.01 3.25
C ILE A 112 15.63 1.37 3.83
N PHE A 113 16.55 2.29 3.66
CA PHE A 113 16.40 3.68 4.11
C PHE A 113 15.64 4.51 3.07
N TRP A 114 14.68 5.26 3.55
CA TRP A 114 13.87 6.20 2.78
C TRP A 114 14.03 7.61 3.32
N LYS A 115 14.02 8.60 2.44
CA LYS A 115 14.01 10.02 2.79
C LYS A 115 12.80 10.69 2.15
N CYS A 116 11.92 11.24 2.96
CA CYS A 116 10.69 11.85 2.46
C CYS A 116 11.01 13.09 1.61
N LYS A 117 10.49 13.14 0.39
CA LYS A 117 10.64 14.29 -0.50
C LYS A 117 9.91 15.55 -0.01
N GLU A 118 8.85 15.40 0.82
CA GLU A 118 8.03 16.52 1.30
C GLU A 118 8.59 17.12 2.60
N CYS A 119 8.98 16.28 3.58
CA CYS A 119 9.36 16.75 4.92
C CYS A 119 10.80 16.39 5.32
N GLY A 120 11.57 15.73 4.46
CA GLY A 120 12.96 15.33 4.73
C GLY A 120 13.12 14.20 5.77
N PHE A 121 12.04 13.74 6.41
CA PHE A 121 12.12 12.68 7.42
C PHE A 121 12.69 11.39 6.85
N MET A 122 13.63 10.80 7.58
CA MET A 122 14.27 9.53 7.20
C MET A 122 13.73 8.39 8.05
N TRP A 123 13.43 7.26 7.38
CA TRP A 123 12.94 6.05 8.05
C TRP A 123 13.35 4.78 7.32
N GLN A 124 13.20 3.64 7.97
CA GLN A 124 13.35 2.33 7.34
C GLN A 124 11.99 1.70 7.08
N ALA A 125 11.80 1.14 5.90
CA ALA A 125 10.63 0.34 5.55
C ALA A 125 10.98 -0.72 4.53
N ALA A 126 10.25 -1.84 4.55
CA ALA A 126 10.43 -2.88 3.54
C ALA A 126 9.95 -2.37 2.17
N VAL A 127 10.71 -2.71 1.13
CA VAL A 127 10.37 -2.29 -0.25
C VAL A 127 8.97 -2.74 -0.64
N LYS A 128 8.58 -3.98 -0.29
CA LYS A 128 7.23 -4.49 -0.55
C LYS A 128 6.11 -3.62 0.03
N ASP A 129 6.36 -2.94 1.16
CA ASP A 129 5.34 -2.12 1.82
C ASP A 129 5.16 -0.77 1.12
N ARG A 130 6.18 -0.32 0.40
CA ARG A 130 6.19 0.88 -0.44
C ARG A 130 5.60 0.64 -1.83
N THR A 131 5.60 -0.62 -2.29
CA THR A 131 5.18 -1.03 -3.64
C THR A 131 3.84 -1.77 -3.67
N LYS A 132 3.11 -1.82 -2.56
CA LYS A 132 1.76 -2.41 -2.50
C LYS A 132 0.82 -1.71 -3.47
N LYS A 133 0.08 -2.52 -4.24
CA LYS A 133 -0.96 -2.04 -5.15
C LYS A 133 -2.25 -1.66 -4.40
N ASN A 134 -3.19 -1.01 -5.10
CA ASN A 134 -4.54 -0.68 -4.61
C ASN A 134 -4.55 0.26 -3.39
N GLY A 135 -3.70 1.30 -3.40
CA GLY A 135 -3.68 2.33 -2.36
C GLY A 135 -3.15 1.86 -0.99
N ARG A 136 -2.63 0.63 -0.89
CA ARG A 136 -2.10 0.07 0.37
C ARG A 136 -0.61 0.34 0.60
N ALA A 137 0.05 1.04 -0.34
CA ALA A 137 1.44 1.43 -0.18
C ALA A 137 1.61 2.38 1.01
N THR A 138 2.61 2.12 1.85
CA THR A 138 2.92 2.99 2.99
C THR A 138 3.76 4.18 2.53
N GLY A 139 3.38 5.39 2.94
CA GLY A 139 4.17 6.61 2.73
C GLY A 139 5.03 6.97 3.93
N CYS A 140 5.48 8.23 3.97
CA CYS A 140 6.22 8.78 5.10
C CYS A 140 5.36 8.74 6.38
N PRO A 141 5.85 8.15 7.49
CA PRO A 141 5.10 8.07 8.74
C PRO A 141 4.87 9.44 9.38
N GLN A 142 5.82 10.38 9.21
CA GLN A 142 5.66 11.73 9.74
C GLN A 142 4.61 12.53 8.99
N CYS A 143 4.60 12.51 7.65
CA CYS A 143 3.54 13.15 6.87
C CYS A 143 2.17 12.55 7.16
N LYS A 144 2.09 11.21 7.31
CA LYS A 144 0.85 10.54 7.71
C LYS A 144 0.36 11.02 9.07
N ARG A 145 1.26 11.14 10.06
CA ARG A 145 0.92 11.63 11.41
C ARG A 145 0.44 13.07 11.36
N LYS A 146 1.13 13.94 10.60
CA LYS A 146 0.73 15.34 10.41
C LYS A 146 -0.67 15.44 9.82
N LYS A 147 -0.96 14.74 8.73
CA LYS A 147 -2.30 14.70 8.12
C LYS A 147 -3.38 14.20 9.07
N LEU A 148 -3.09 13.13 9.87
CA LEU A 148 -4.03 12.66 10.88
C LEU A 148 -4.27 13.72 11.98
N SER A 149 -3.21 14.39 12.45
CA SER A 149 -3.30 15.46 13.44
C SER A 149 -4.15 16.61 12.92
N GLU A 150 -3.89 17.06 11.70
CA GLU A 150 -4.69 18.13 11.06
C GLU A 150 -6.17 17.72 10.94
N TYR A 151 -6.44 16.47 10.50
CA TYR A 151 -7.80 15.93 10.43
C TYR A 151 -8.51 15.90 11.78
N HIS A 152 -7.80 15.64 12.89
CA HIS A 152 -8.37 15.61 14.24
C HIS A 152 -8.46 16.98 14.89
N LEU A 153 -7.72 17.98 14.40
CA LEU A 153 -7.65 19.32 14.99
C LEU A 153 -8.50 20.36 14.24
N THR A 154 -8.81 20.11 12.97
CA THR A 154 -9.59 21.03 12.14
C THR A 154 -10.92 20.41 11.70
N PRO A 155 -12.04 21.14 11.84
CA PRO A 155 -13.32 20.68 11.32
C PRO A 155 -13.31 20.66 9.79
N VAL A 156 -13.82 19.58 9.20
CA VAL A 156 -14.04 19.41 7.78
C VAL A 156 -15.51 19.12 7.57
N VAL A 157 -16.21 20.03 6.91
CA VAL A 157 -17.66 19.94 6.66
C VAL A 157 -17.97 18.62 5.93
N GLY A 158 -18.99 17.93 6.41
CA GLY A 158 -19.41 16.63 5.86
C GLY A 158 -18.64 15.41 6.41
N ILE A 159 -17.56 15.61 7.19
CA ILE A 159 -16.68 14.50 7.62
C ILE A 159 -16.56 14.37 9.15
N ASN A 160 -16.17 15.45 9.83
CA ASN A 160 -15.88 15.43 11.26
C ASN A 160 -16.45 16.63 12.05
N ASP A 161 -17.16 17.51 11.37
CA ASP A 161 -17.86 18.63 11.98
C ASP A 161 -19.10 18.15 12.76
N LEU A 162 -19.56 19.01 13.70
CA LEU A 162 -20.72 18.68 14.54
C LEU A 162 -22.02 18.62 13.72
N GLU A 163 -22.23 19.59 12.83
CA GLU A 163 -23.49 19.72 12.08
C GLU A 163 -23.78 18.51 11.21
N SER A 164 -22.78 18.09 10.43
CA SER A 164 -22.92 16.94 9.52
C SER A 164 -22.98 15.62 10.24
N CYS A 165 -22.19 15.44 11.31
CA CYS A 165 -22.13 14.18 12.05
C CYS A 165 -23.24 13.97 13.06
N TYR A 166 -23.78 15.05 13.62
CA TYR A 166 -24.80 15.02 14.67
C TYR A 166 -25.87 16.10 14.41
N PRO A 167 -26.64 16.05 13.32
CA PRO A 167 -27.59 17.08 12.93
C PRO A 167 -28.68 17.31 14.00
N GLU A 168 -29.11 16.27 14.71
CA GLU A 168 -30.11 16.41 15.78
C GLU A 168 -29.56 17.17 17.01
N ILE A 169 -28.28 17.01 17.30
CA ILE A 169 -27.63 17.81 18.36
C ILE A 169 -27.39 19.24 17.89
N ALA A 170 -27.03 19.41 16.63
CA ALA A 170 -26.81 20.75 16.05
C ALA A 170 -28.09 21.63 16.05
N LYS A 171 -29.30 21.03 15.99
CA LYS A 171 -30.58 21.76 16.16
C LYS A 171 -30.71 22.47 17.49
N GLU A 172 -30.02 22.02 18.54
CA GLU A 172 -29.99 22.66 19.86
C GLU A 172 -28.87 23.72 19.96
N TRP A 173 -28.18 24.06 18.88
CA TRP A 173 -27.16 25.09 18.89
C TRP A 173 -27.78 26.47 19.14
N ASN A 174 -27.28 27.18 20.15
CA ASN A 174 -27.76 28.52 20.44
C ASN A 174 -27.00 29.54 19.58
N TYR A 175 -27.54 29.91 18.43
CA TYR A 175 -26.91 30.85 17.51
C TYR A 175 -26.78 32.26 18.08
N ASP A 176 -27.67 32.68 18.99
CA ASP A 176 -27.68 34.01 19.59
C ASP A 176 -26.49 34.17 20.55
N LYS A 177 -26.10 33.13 21.26
CA LYS A 177 -25.04 33.16 22.28
C LYS A 177 -23.70 32.63 21.79
N ASN A 178 -23.67 31.81 20.75
CA ASN A 178 -22.43 31.34 20.11
C ASN A 178 -22.04 32.25 18.95
N ILE A 179 -21.90 33.53 19.22
CA ILE A 179 -21.61 34.58 18.21
C ILE A 179 -20.36 34.18 17.42
N ASN A 180 -20.43 34.24 16.07
CA ASN A 180 -19.35 33.94 15.14
C ASN A 180 -18.84 32.49 15.18
N LEU A 181 -19.59 31.58 15.78
CA LEU A 181 -19.23 30.14 15.77
C LEU A 181 -20.44 29.32 15.31
N LEU A 182 -20.22 28.50 14.26
CA LEU A 182 -21.24 27.62 13.68
C LEU A 182 -20.96 26.15 14.03
N PRO A 183 -21.97 25.29 14.08
CA PRO A 183 -21.78 23.88 14.35
C PRO A 183 -20.97 23.17 13.25
N SER A 184 -20.95 23.67 12.01
CA SER A 184 -20.08 23.20 10.92
C SER A 184 -18.60 23.60 11.08
N GLN A 185 -18.30 24.54 11.97
CA GLN A 185 -16.95 25.05 12.24
C GLN A 185 -16.30 24.41 13.48
N VAL A 186 -16.96 23.45 14.10
CA VAL A 186 -16.46 22.76 15.29
C VAL A 186 -16.40 21.27 15.11
N LEU A 187 -15.37 20.65 15.70
CA LEU A 187 -15.24 19.19 15.70
C LEU A 187 -16.30 18.56 16.61
N LYS A 188 -16.91 17.48 16.15
CA LYS A 188 -17.86 16.66 16.95
C LYS A 188 -17.29 16.15 18.28
N GLY A 189 -15.97 16.02 18.40
CA GLY A 189 -15.26 15.58 19.60
C GLY A 189 -14.61 16.73 20.40
N SER A 190 -14.91 17.99 20.09
CA SER A 190 -14.28 19.14 20.74
C SER A 190 -14.65 19.24 22.21
N ALA A 191 -13.66 19.54 23.06
CA ALA A 191 -13.86 19.90 24.46
C ALA A 191 -14.40 21.35 24.64
N THR A 192 -14.54 22.12 23.56
CA THR A 192 -15.07 23.49 23.59
C THR A 192 -16.46 23.50 24.23
N VAL A 193 -16.63 24.39 25.22
CA VAL A 193 -17.91 24.62 25.87
C VAL A 193 -18.68 25.67 25.08
N VAL A 194 -19.89 25.31 24.70
CA VAL A 194 -20.78 26.19 23.91
C VAL A 194 -22.17 26.27 24.54
N TRP A 195 -22.96 27.23 24.08
CA TRP A 195 -24.34 27.39 24.50
C TRP A 195 -25.26 26.50 23.68
N TRP A 196 -26.18 25.85 24.37
CA TRP A 196 -27.25 25.01 23.82
C TRP A 196 -28.60 25.60 24.15
N LYS A 197 -29.60 25.42 23.29
CA LYS A 197 -30.98 25.85 23.49
C LYS A 197 -31.92 24.64 23.23
N CYS A 198 -32.62 24.22 24.23
CA CYS A 198 -33.53 23.08 24.11
C CYS A 198 -34.71 23.42 23.21
N TYR A 199 -34.91 22.66 22.15
CA TYR A 199 -36.04 22.85 21.24
C TYR A 199 -37.39 22.42 21.85
N ILE A 200 -37.38 21.67 22.99
CA ILE A 200 -38.61 21.21 23.67
C ILE A 200 -39.08 22.29 24.69
N CYS A 201 -38.21 22.77 25.58
CA CYS A 201 -38.58 23.63 26.69
C CYS A 201 -37.95 25.04 26.65
N GLY A 202 -37.17 25.35 25.63
CA GLY A 202 -36.48 26.63 25.47
C GLY A 202 -35.34 26.92 26.45
N ASN A 203 -35.06 25.99 27.38
CA ASN A 203 -33.99 26.19 28.36
C ASN A 203 -32.62 26.32 27.67
N GLU A 204 -31.80 27.21 28.18
CA GLU A 204 -30.45 27.45 27.69
C GLU A 204 -29.41 27.04 28.72
N TRP A 205 -28.37 26.34 28.25
CA TRP A 205 -27.29 25.87 29.12
C TRP A 205 -25.98 25.81 28.39
N GLN A 206 -24.88 25.71 29.11
CA GLN A 206 -23.54 25.46 28.56
C GLN A 206 -23.12 24.00 28.76
N ASN A 207 -22.48 23.47 27.77
CA ASN A 207 -21.84 22.15 27.88
C ASN A 207 -20.79 21.95 26.76
N ALA A 208 -19.82 21.09 27.02
CA ALA A 208 -18.83 20.71 26.01
C ALA A 208 -19.46 19.91 24.86
N ILE A 209 -19.05 20.19 23.64
CA ILE A 209 -19.52 19.49 22.43
C ILE A 209 -19.31 17.97 22.58
N ALA A 210 -18.12 17.55 23.00
CA ALA A 210 -17.79 16.14 23.18
C ALA A 210 -18.71 15.41 24.19
N LEU A 211 -19.20 16.09 25.21
CA LEU A 211 -20.14 15.49 26.17
C LEU A 211 -21.52 15.32 25.53
N ARG A 212 -21.97 16.29 24.74
CA ARG A 212 -23.25 16.21 24.03
C ARG A 212 -23.25 15.04 23.02
N THR A 213 -22.21 14.91 22.23
CA THR A 213 -22.10 13.84 21.21
C THR A 213 -21.94 12.44 21.81
N LYS A 214 -21.43 12.33 23.04
CA LYS A 214 -21.39 11.08 23.81
C LYS A 214 -22.70 10.74 24.54
N GLY A 215 -23.73 11.53 24.36
CA GLY A 215 -25.03 11.33 24.99
C GLY A 215 -25.17 11.90 26.40
N PHE A 216 -24.12 12.56 26.91
CA PHE A 216 -24.14 13.25 28.21
C PHE A 216 -24.56 14.72 28.05
N GLY A 217 -24.95 15.35 29.17
CA GLY A 217 -25.22 16.80 29.20
C GLY A 217 -26.42 17.25 28.36
N ARG A 218 -27.48 16.44 28.29
CA ARG A 218 -28.78 16.84 27.74
C ARG A 218 -29.41 17.95 28.56
N CYS A 219 -30.45 18.58 28.03
CA CYS A 219 -31.15 19.65 28.72
C CYS A 219 -31.41 19.29 30.21
N PRO A 220 -30.91 20.08 31.17
CA PRO A 220 -31.01 19.76 32.61
C PRO A 220 -32.47 19.75 33.13
N ILE A 221 -33.36 20.56 32.49
CA ILE A 221 -34.77 20.60 32.86
C ILE A 221 -35.50 19.38 32.33
N CYS A 222 -35.39 19.04 31.03
CA CYS A 222 -36.08 17.88 30.48
C CYS A 222 -35.54 16.55 31.00
N LYS A 223 -34.29 16.50 31.50
CA LYS A 223 -33.71 15.31 32.14
C LYS A 223 -34.32 15.01 33.52
N LYS A 224 -34.77 16.05 34.23
CA LYS A 224 -35.41 15.87 35.57
C LYS A 224 -36.85 15.41 35.46
N ASN A 225 -37.50 15.58 34.31
CA ASN A 225 -38.90 15.28 34.10
C ASN A 225 -39.12 13.93 33.39
N LYS A 226 -38.13 13.06 33.36
CA LYS A 226 -38.17 11.65 32.98
C LYS A 226 -37.77 10.82 34.17
#